data_cb66df6085555e91d6f97a6fdaa2431a
#
_entry.id   cb66df6085555e91d6f97a6fdaa2431a
#
_cell.length_a   1.000
_cell.length_b   1.000
_cell.length_c   1.000
_cell.angle_alpha   90.00
_cell.angle_beta   90.00
_cell.angle_gamma   90.00
#
_symmetry.space_group_name_H-M   'P 1'
#
loop_
_entity.id
_entity.type
_entity.pdbx_description
1 polymer ?
#
loop_
_entity_poly.entity_id
_entity_poly.type
_entity_poly.pdbx_seq_one_letter_code
_entity_poly.pdbx_strand_id
1 'polypeptide(L)'
;MEWNESCEKVSRMLGNWKNRLQFNYDNNKISYIIAAQEYIYTIDNYNDLRQQAEQYDFERYSICDGNSYESVVDIPDIDSRRRFPIGTADKLTELIVSDEEADITYSFHEISRQLIWYVIKDFDVRKRVFSSIPPLLFERRSETLAEKDIFSLIKMITRLPLAVYIETNTKKNREQLQRYAKSYLFNIAYNFDLVFKAVTEIDDLFPQRNVLPRRRIQNVSELMAPQLLYKEQLVEQYYMALTSEEPFVKFVGFYHIMEHFYEEVYNEDIFKSVQHIIQHPGFSAKRTKDIVKIVDLIKKKNRQNKEEFQGSELEALELTLRKFVNISELINDLTEFSNSIVDYYKSSEVSFSKGDTVDLRDASKEKVYKKLAARIYKTRNALVHSKSNESRLSERGVYNPFANSQELTMEIPLMRYISESIIINSASPL
;
A
#
# COMPACT_ATOMS: atom_id res chain seq x y z
N MET A 1 6.38 28.51 15.69
CA MET A 1 6.61 29.33 14.47
C MET A 1 6.03 30.72 14.74
N GLU A 2 6.77 31.76 14.44
CA GLU A 2 6.35 33.13 14.63
C GLU A 2 5.48 33.64 13.47
N TRP A 3 4.67 34.71 13.71
CA TRP A 3 3.72 35.25 12.72
C TRP A 3 4.39 35.61 11.39
N ASN A 4 5.47 36.42 11.42
CA ASN A 4 6.13 36.87 10.20
C ASN A 4 6.75 35.71 9.40
N GLU A 5 7.31 34.70 10.08
CA GLU A 5 7.82 33.48 9.45
C GLU A 5 6.68 32.72 8.74
N SER A 6 5.52 32.60 9.42
CA SER A 6 4.34 31.98 8.83
C SER A 6 3.87 32.70 7.58
N CYS A 7 3.79 34.04 7.62
CA CYS A 7 3.41 34.86 6.47
C CYS A 7 4.35 34.68 5.27
N GLU A 8 5.65 34.63 5.53
CA GLU A 8 6.65 34.39 4.49
C GLU A 8 6.48 33.00 3.86
N LYS A 9 6.31 31.95 4.68
CA LYS A 9 6.11 30.58 4.21
C LYS A 9 4.84 30.46 3.37
N VAL A 10 3.72 31.01 3.83
CA VAL A 10 2.47 31.04 3.07
C VAL A 10 2.65 31.79 1.74
N SER A 11 3.29 32.94 1.74
CA SER A 11 3.60 33.70 0.51
C SER A 11 4.43 32.89 -0.48
N ARG A 12 5.38 32.09 0.01
CA ARG A 12 6.21 31.22 -0.83
C ARG A 12 5.42 30.03 -1.37
N MET A 13 4.55 29.41 -0.56
CA MET A 13 3.67 28.32 -0.99
C MET A 13 2.71 28.80 -2.08
N LEU A 14 2.17 29.99 -1.96
CA LEU A 14 1.30 30.59 -2.99
C LEU A 14 2.05 30.87 -4.31
N GLY A 15 3.35 31.08 -4.29
CA GLY A 15 4.16 31.24 -5.50
C GLY A 15 3.63 32.33 -6.44
N ASN A 16 3.35 31.95 -7.70
CA ASN A 16 2.82 32.89 -8.71
C ASN A 16 1.37 33.32 -8.46
N TRP A 17 0.62 32.58 -7.62
CA TRP A 17 -0.77 32.90 -7.30
C TRP A 17 -0.91 34.12 -6.40
N LYS A 18 0.12 34.47 -5.62
CA LYS A 18 0.11 35.64 -4.75
C LYS A 18 -0.26 36.93 -5.50
N ASN A 19 0.20 37.11 -6.74
CA ASN A 19 -0.09 38.28 -7.54
C ASN A 19 -1.57 38.33 -7.99
N ARG A 20 -2.16 37.18 -8.33
CA ARG A 20 -3.56 37.09 -8.73
C ARG A 20 -4.52 37.28 -7.56
N LEU A 21 -4.14 36.75 -6.39
CA LEU A 21 -4.88 36.90 -5.14
C LEU A 21 -4.64 38.28 -4.48
N GLN A 22 -3.79 39.14 -5.06
CA GLN A 22 -3.36 40.37 -4.41
C GLN A 22 -2.94 40.15 -2.95
N PHE A 23 -2.20 39.05 -2.73
CA PHE A 23 -1.80 38.62 -1.40
C PHE A 23 -0.80 39.61 -0.79
N ASN A 24 -1.20 40.19 0.36
CA ASN A 24 -0.37 41.09 1.15
C ASN A 24 -0.39 40.65 2.62
N TYR A 25 0.67 40.96 3.33
CA TYR A 25 0.73 40.75 4.77
C TYR A 25 1.54 41.83 5.45
N ASP A 26 1.19 42.08 6.70
CA ASP A 26 1.89 42.97 7.63
C ASP A 26 2.05 42.29 9.01
N ASN A 27 2.44 43.06 10.03
CA ASN A 27 2.68 42.52 11.37
C ASN A 27 1.41 42.02 12.07
N ASN A 28 0.20 42.35 11.57
CA ASN A 28 -1.05 42.07 12.26
C ASN A 28 -2.04 41.24 11.43
N LYS A 29 -1.92 41.26 10.09
CA LYS A 29 -2.89 40.58 9.21
C LYS A 29 -2.28 40.12 7.89
N ILE A 30 -2.94 39.12 7.32
CA ILE A 30 -2.83 38.73 5.91
C ILE A 30 -4.11 39.17 5.23
N SER A 31 -4.01 39.81 4.05
CA SER A 31 -5.15 40.12 3.19
C SER A 31 -4.97 39.53 1.80
N TYR A 32 -6.05 39.07 1.19
CA TYR A 32 -6.08 38.50 -0.15
C TYR A 32 -7.46 38.62 -0.78
N ILE A 33 -7.55 38.56 -2.11
CA ILE A 33 -8.81 38.73 -2.84
C ILE A 33 -9.20 37.47 -3.58
N ILE A 34 -10.45 37.02 -3.40
CA ILE A 34 -11.09 35.94 -4.16
C ILE A 34 -12.42 36.46 -4.69
N ALA A 35 -12.69 36.28 -6.00
CA ALA A 35 -13.94 36.69 -6.63
C ALA A 35 -14.29 38.17 -6.34
N ALA A 36 -13.32 39.08 -6.40
CA ALA A 36 -13.43 40.51 -6.11
C ALA A 36 -13.84 40.85 -4.66
N GLN A 37 -13.79 39.92 -3.73
CA GLN A 37 -14.01 40.13 -2.31
C GLN A 37 -12.69 39.99 -1.55
N GLU A 38 -12.41 40.97 -0.63
CA GLU A 38 -11.25 40.91 0.26
C GLU A 38 -11.54 40.03 1.47
N TYR A 39 -10.56 39.20 1.81
CA TYR A 39 -10.53 38.33 3.00
C TYR A 39 -9.34 38.69 3.86
N ILE A 40 -9.54 38.67 5.15
CA ILE A 40 -8.54 39.05 6.16
C ILE A 40 -8.38 37.90 7.16
N TYR A 41 -7.12 37.53 7.41
CA TYR A 41 -6.71 36.60 8.46
C TYR A 41 -5.77 37.32 9.42
N THR A 42 -6.17 37.40 10.71
CA THR A 42 -5.47 38.21 11.71
C THR A 42 -4.45 37.40 12.50
N ILE A 43 -3.54 38.11 13.19
CA ILE A 43 -2.58 37.49 14.10
C ILE A 43 -3.29 36.83 15.29
N ASP A 44 -4.43 37.32 15.73
CA ASP A 44 -5.19 36.69 16.82
C ASP A 44 -5.72 35.33 16.37
N ASN A 45 -6.32 35.23 15.19
CA ASN A 45 -6.75 33.96 14.61
C ASN A 45 -5.57 32.97 14.44
N TYR A 46 -4.39 33.48 14.12
CA TYR A 46 -3.18 32.66 14.04
C TYR A 46 -2.74 32.13 15.40
N ASN A 47 -2.73 32.96 16.42
CA ASN A 47 -2.33 32.60 17.78
C ASN A 47 -3.29 31.56 18.38
N ASP A 48 -4.59 31.73 18.16
CA ASP A 48 -5.60 30.74 18.57
C ASP A 48 -5.38 29.38 17.91
N LEU A 49 -5.14 29.38 16.59
CA LEU A 49 -4.83 28.17 15.85
C LEU A 49 -3.51 27.53 16.33
N ARG A 50 -2.48 28.34 16.55
CA ARG A 50 -1.20 27.86 17.07
C ARG A 50 -1.38 27.14 18.41
N GLN A 51 -2.12 27.73 19.33
CA GLN A 51 -2.40 27.14 20.64
C GLN A 51 -3.15 25.80 20.52
N GLN A 52 -4.10 25.70 19.61
CA GLN A 52 -4.81 24.45 19.34
C GLN A 52 -3.88 23.40 18.71
N ALA A 53 -3.06 23.80 17.73
CA ALA A 53 -2.15 22.87 17.06
C ALA A 53 -1.06 22.32 17.98
N GLU A 54 -0.51 23.15 18.87
CA GLU A 54 0.55 22.75 19.83
C GLU A 54 0.07 21.74 20.88
N GLN A 55 -1.23 21.41 20.94
CA GLN A 55 -1.75 20.33 21.78
C GLN A 55 -1.52 18.93 21.16
N TYR A 56 -1.23 18.87 19.86
CA TYR A 56 -1.00 17.62 19.15
C TYR A 56 0.50 17.33 19.00
N ASP A 57 0.85 16.06 19.12
CA ASP A 57 2.15 15.57 18.69
C ASP A 57 2.17 15.45 17.15
N PHE A 58 3.21 15.99 16.49
CA PHE A 58 3.35 16.02 15.03
C PHE A 58 4.53 15.18 14.56
N GLU A 59 4.27 14.28 13.65
CA GLU A 59 5.30 13.51 12.96
C GLU A 59 4.84 13.14 11.55
N ARG A 60 5.72 13.38 10.55
CA ARG A 60 5.50 12.93 9.17
C ARG A 60 4.10 13.22 8.63
N TYR A 61 3.70 14.49 8.69
CA TYR A 61 2.38 14.97 8.23
C TYR A 61 1.20 14.21 8.86
N SER A 62 1.37 13.84 10.12
CA SER A 62 0.30 13.36 10.99
C SER A 62 0.33 14.04 12.34
N ILE A 63 -0.86 14.21 12.95
CA ILE A 63 -1.04 14.72 14.31
C ILE A 63 -1.76 13.69 15.17
N CYS A 64 -1.45 13.70 16.47
CA CYS A 64 -2.01 12.76 17.43
C CYS A 64 -2.10 13.42 18.82
N ASP A 65 -3.20 13.18 19.55
CA ASP A 65 -3.38 13.58 20.95
C ASP A 65 -3.60 12.39 21.89
N GLY A 66 -3.57 11.18 21.35
CA GLY A 66 -3.81 9.92 22.04
C GLY A 66 -5.26 9.44 21.99
N ASN A 67 -6.22 10.30 21.71
CA ASN A 67 -7.61 9.94 21.44
C ASN A 67 -7.97 10.10 19.95
N SER A 68 -7.17 10.85 19.24
CA SER A 68 -7.31 11.04 17.80
C SER A 68 -5.98 10.92 17.07
N TYR A 69 -6.05 10.52 15.81
CA TYR A 69 -4.95 10.46 14.87
C TYR A 69 -5.43 10.93 13.51
N GLU A 70 -4.78 11.92 12.98
CA GLU A 70 -5.02 12.45 11.65
C GLU A 70 -3.74 12.37 10.83
N SER A 71 -3.83 11.84 9.63
CA SER A 71 -2.68 11.75 8.70
C SER A 71 -3.07 12.17 7.31
N VAL A 72 -2.26 13.03 6.70
CA VAL A 72 -2.44 13.42 5.31
C VAL A 72 -2.27 12.22 4.41
N VAL A 73 -3.21 12.04 3.49
CA VAL A 73 -3.15 10.98 2.48
C VAL A 73 -3.25 11.56 1.08
N ASP A 74 -2.46 11.03 0.16
CA ASP A 74 -2.56 11.32 -1.26
C ASP A 74 -3.16 10.15 -2.01
N ILE A 75 -3.92 10.47 -3.06
CA ILE A 75 -4.39 9.50 -4.04
C ILE A 75 -3.37 9.52 -5.17
N PRO A 76 -2.49 8.52 -5.29
CA PRO A 76 -1.36 8.57 -6.22
C PRO A 76 -1.78 8.61 -7.69
N ASP A 77 -3.04 8.29 -8.04
CA ASP A 77 -3.46 8.10 -9.41
C ASP A 77 -4.50 9.11 -9.90
N ILE A 78 -4.19 9.74 -11.06
CA ILE A 78 -5.11 10.66 -11.77
C ILE A 78 -6.30 9.88 -12.34
N ASP A 79 -6.13 8.63 -12.77
CA ASP A 79 -7.21 7.82 -13.32
C ASP A 79 -8.14 7.28 -12.23
N SER A 80 -7.64 7.01 -11.03
CA SER A 80 -8.48 6.76 -9.86
C SER A 80 -9.30 8.01 -9.51
N ARG A 81 -8.73 9.21 -9.64
CA ARG A 81 -9.45 10.48 -9.51
C ARG A 81 -10.52 10.68 -10.59
N ARG A 82 -10.30 10.19 -11.83
CA ARG A 82 -11.26 10.27 -12.93
C ARG A 82 -12.34 9.19 -12.88
N ARG A 83 -12.03 8.03 -12.31
CA ARG A 83 -12.98 6.92 -12.15
C ARG A 83 -13.91 7.11 -10.97
N PHE A 84 -13.49 7.91 -10.00
CA PHE A 84 -14.42 8.47 -9.04
C PHE A 84 -15.09 9.69 -9.67
N PRO A 85 -16.42 9.71 -9.84
CA PRO A 85 -17.13 10.88 -10.35
C PRO A 85 -16.75 12.12 -9.53
N ILE A 86 -16.70 13.27 -10.18
CA ILE A 86 -16.58 14.59 -9.54
C ILE A 86 -17.59 14.62 -8.38
N GLY A 87 -17.15 14.86 -7.16
CA GLY A 87 -17.94 14.71 -5.92
C GLY A 87 -17.51 13.54 -5.04
N THR A 88 -16.43 12.83 -5.36
CA THR A 88 -15.98 11.63 -4.58
C THR A 88 -15.25 12.00 -3.30
N ALA A 89 -14.62 13.18 -3.24
CA ALA A 89 -14.12 13.69 -1.96
C ALA A 89 -15.29 13.79 -0.97
N ASP A 90 -16.44 14.31 -1.39
CA ASP A 90 -17.65 14.38 -0.58
C ASP A 90 -18.15 12.98 -0.18
N LYS A 91 -18.08 11.99 -1.09
CA LYS A 91 -18.47 10.61 -0.78
C LYS A 91 -17.48 9.87 0.11
N LEU A 92 -16.19 10.21 0.06
CA LEU A 92 -15.19 9.63 0.96
C LEU A 92 -15.33 10.23 2.37
N THR A 93 -15.69 11.48 2.50
CA THR A 93 -15.99 12.09 3.81
C THR A 93 -17.28 11.59 4.44
N GLU A 94 -18.18 10.98 3.66
CA GLU A 94 -19.35 10.25 4.15
C GLU A 94 -19.00 8.84 4.65
N LEU A 95 -17.78 8.34 4.38
CA LEU A 95 -17.28 7.04 4.85
C LEU A 95 -16.89 7.11 6.31
N ILE A 96 -17.82 6.82 7.18
CA ILE A 96 -17.57 6.66 8.61
C ILE A 96 -17.82 5.20 8.95
N VAL A 97 -16.80 4.53 9.49
CA VAL A 97 -16.87 3.12 9.88
C VAL A 97 -16.44 3.00 11.34
N SER A 98 -17.31 2.44 12.17
CA SER A 98 -17.07 2.27 13.60
C SER A 98 -16.93 0.79 13.95
N ASP A 99 -15.97 0.49 14.81
CA ASP A 99 -15.82 -0.77 15.50
C ASP A 99 -16.25 -0.55 16.94
N GLU A 100 -17.46 -1.01 17.29
CA GLU A 100 -18.04 -0.81 18.62
C GLU A 100 -17.31 -1.62 19.69
N GLU A 101 -16.71 -2.79 19.32
CA GLU A 101 -15.98 -3.64 20.27
C GLU A 101 -14.61 -3.05 20.61
N ALA A 102 -13.91 -2.51 19.61
CA ALA A 102 -12.62 -1.88 19.80
C ALA A 102 -12.71 -0.41 20.20
N ASP A 103 -13.91 0.19 20.19
CA ASP A 103 -14.16 1.63 20.44
C ASP A 103 -13.31 2.53 19.54
N ILE A 104 -13.37 2.26 18.22
CA ILE A 104 -12.60 3.00 17.23
C ILE A 104 -13.51 3.41 16.08
N THR A 105 -13.45 4.68 15.71
CA THR A 105 -14.12 5.23 14.53
C THR A 105 -13.09 5.63 13.50
N TYR A 106 -13.29 5.20 12.27
CA TYR A 106 -12.47 5.49 11.11
C TYR A 106 -13.23 6.37 10.13
N SER A 107 -12.60 7.40 9.63
CA SER A 107 -13.21 8.29 8.64
C SER A 107 -12.16 8.94 7.74
N PHE A 108 -12.64 9.55 6.66
CA PHE A 108 -11.87 10.52 5.89
C PHE A 108 -12.51 11.89 6.07
N HIS A 109 -11.71 12.91 6.19
CA HIS A 109 -12.17 14.28 6.17
C HIS A 109 -11.16 15.21 5.47
N GLU A 110 -11.57 16.43 5.24
CA GLU A 110 -10.63 17.46 4.82
C GLU A 110 -9.58 17.68 5.91
N ILE A 111 -8.35 17.91 5.49
CA ILE A 111 -7.23 18.17 6.42
C ILE A 111 -7.59 19.30 7.37
N SER A 112 -7.38 19.06 8.67
CA SER A 112 -7.64 20.04 9.72
C SER A 112 -6.72 21.27 9.60
N ARG A 113 -7.17 22.41 10.12
CA ARG A 113 -6.35 23.63 10.18
C ARG A 113 -5.10 23.44 11.04
N GLN A 114 -5.20 22.62 12.09
CA GLN A 114 -4.08 22.25 12.97
C GLN A 114 -2.97 21.52 12.20
N LEU A 115 -3.36 20.54 11.39
CA LEU A 115 -2.39 19.80 10.59
C LEU A 115 -1.78 20.69 9.48
N ILE A 116 -2.56 21.55 8.83
CA ILE A 116 -2.05 22.52 7.85
C ILE A 116 -1.05 23.49 8.50
N TRP A 117 -1.30 23.90 9.75
CA TRP A 117 -0.36 24.74 10.48
C TRP A 117 1.02 24.08 10.60
N TYR A 118 1.06 22.76 10.86
CA TYR A 118 2.31 22.00 10.88
C TYR A 118 2.93 21.85 9.48
N VAL A 119 2.12 21.68 8.43
CA VAL A 119 2.60 21.68 7.04
C VAL A 119 3.29 23.01 6.70
N ILE A 120 2.71 24.13 7.09
CA ILE A 120 3.32 25.47 6.91
C ILE A 120 4.61 25.58 7.74
N LYS A 121 4.58 25.11 9.00
CA LYS A 121 5.74 25.13 9.89
C LYS A 121 6.93 24.36 9.34
N ASP A 122 6.70 23.20 8.75
CA ASP A 122 7.72 22.31 8.19
C ASP A 122 8.18 22.73 6.79
N PHE A 123 7.45 23.64 6.13
CA PHE A 123 7.76 24.08 4.77
C PHE A 123 9.10 24.82 4.71
N ASP A 124 10.03 24.33 3.84
CA ASP A 124 11.29 25.01 3.54
C ASP A 124 11.07 26.08 2.48
N VAL A 125 11.27 27.35 2.85
CA VAL A 125 11.13 28.51 1.96
C VAL A 125 12.05 28.48 0.72
N ARG A 126 13.09 27.65 0.75
CA ARG A 126 13.99 27.42 -0.39
C ARG A 126 13.38 26.51 -1.44
N LYS A 127 12.40 25.67 -1.08
CA LYS A 127 11.67 24.80 -2.02
C LYS A 127 10.74 25.63 -2.89
N ARG A 128 10.75 25.35 -4.20
CA ARG A 128 9.77 25.92 -5.13
C ARG A 128 8.57 24.99 -5.21
N VAL A 129 7.44 25.49 -4.78
CA VAL A 129 6.16 24.81 -5.01
C VAL A 129 5.66 25.20 -6.39
N PHE A 130 5.58 24.24 -7.28
CA PHE A 130 4.95 24.42 -8.58
C PHE A 130 3.51 23.97 -8.48
N SER A 131 2.58 24.91 -8.37
CA SER A 131 1.17 24.59 -8.55
C SER A 131 0.95 24.17 -10.00
N SER A 132 0.57 22.92 -10.22
CA SER A 132 0.21 22.40 -11.54
C SER A 132 -1.22 22.74 -11.96
N ILE A 133 -1.93 23.58 -11.18
CA ILE A 133 -3.30 23.98 -11.49
C ILE A 133 -3.26 25.08 -12.54
N PRO A 134 -3.89 24.90 -13.71
CA PRO A 134 -4.03 25.96 -14.70
C PRO A 134 -4.76 27.18 -14.11
N PRO A 135 -4.41 28.42 -14.54
CA PRO A 135 -5.01 29.65 -14.02
C PRO A 135 -6.53 29.68 -14.00
N LEU A 136 -7.16 29.32 -15.11
CA LEU A 136 -8.64 29.28 -15.22
C LEU A 136 -9.27 28.26 -14.24
N LEU A 137 -8.64 27.14 -14.00
CA LEU A 137 -9.13 26.14 -13.04
C LEU A 137 -8.92 26.60 -11.60
N PHE A 138 -7.86 27.36 -11.32
CA PHE A 138 -7.64 27.96 -10.01
C PHE A 138 -8.75 28.96 -9.67
N GLU A 139 -9.01 29.92 -10.56
CA GLU A 139 -10.05 30.93 -10.36
C GLU A 139 -11.41 30.26 -10.13
N ARG A 140 -11.84 29.37 -11.03
CA ARG A 140 -13.11 28.67 -10.90
C ARG A 140 -13.22 27.86 -9.62
N ARG A 141 -12.16 27.16 -9.21
CA ARG A 141 -12.17 26.37 -7.97
C ARG A 141 -12.16 27.25 -6.72
N SER A 142 -11.40 28.36 -6.73
CA SER A 142 -11.37 29.29 -5.60
C SER A 142 -12.73 29.96 -5.37
N GLU A 143 -13.50 30.22 -6.43
CA GLU A 143 -14.86 30.74 -6.34
C GLU A 143 -15.85 29.75 -5.72
N THR A 144 -15.66 28.45 -5.95
CA THR A 144 -16.54 27.37 -5.46
C THR A 144 -16.14 26.82 -4.09
N LEU A 145 -15.05 27.30 -3.48
CA LEU A 145 -14.69 26.89 -2.11
C LEU A 145 -15.81 27.24 -1.12
N ALA A 146 -16.19 26.25 -0.31
CA ALA A 146 -17.18 26.43 0.76
C ALA A 146 -16.69 27.46 1.80
N GLU A 147 -15.43 27.35 2.20
CA GLU A 147 -14.72 28.32 3.03
C GLU A 147 -13.62 28.99 2.18
N LYS A 148 -13.71 30.31 2.05
CA LYS A 148 -12.74 31.12 1.30
C LYS A 148 -11.62 31.61 2.21
N ASP A 149 -11.08 30.73 3.04
CA ASP A 149 -9.99 31.04 3.94
C ASP A 149 -8.61 30.67 3.36
N ILE A 150 -7.56 31.13 4.04
CA ILE A 150 -6.17 30.92 3.59
C ILE A 150 -5.80 29.42 3.59
N PHE A 151 -6.40 28.61 4.49
CA PHE A 151 -6.14 27.19 4.60
C PHE A 151 -6.73 26.42 3.41
N SER A 152 -7.96 26.77 3.00
CA SER A 152 -8.61 26.21 1.82
C SER A 152 -7.82 26.53 0.53
N LEU A 153 -7.23 27.71 0.44
CA LEU A 153 -6.32 28.03 -0.66
C LEU A 153 -5.04 27.18 -0.63
N ILE A 154 -4.45 26.98 0.53
CA ILE A 154 -3.25 26.13 0.67
C ILE A 154 -3.61 24.68 0.31
N LYS A 155 -4.69 24.11 0.82
CA LYS A 155 -5.18 22.78 0.43
C LYS A 155 -5.29 22.63 -1.08
N MET A 156 -5.89 23.61 -1.74
CA MET A 156 -6.09 23.60 -3.19
C MET A 156 -4.78 23.64 -3.95
N ILE A 157 -3.82 24.47 -3.54
CA ILE A 157 -2.54 24.67 -4.22
C ILE A 157 -1.60 23.47 -4.00
N THR A 158 -1.56 22.95 -2.79
CA THR A 158 -0.70 21.84 -2.39
C THR A 158 -1.30 20.47 -2.69
N ARG A 159 -2.54 20.42 -3.22
CA ARG A 159 -3.29 19.15 -3.42
C ARG A 159 -3.38 18.29 -2.16
N LEU A 160 -3.63 18.91 -1.03
CA LEU A 160 -3.89 18.27 0.24
C LEU A 160 -5.41 18.13 0.47
N PRO A 161 -6.13 17.22 -0.24
CA PRO A 161 -7.58 17.22 -0.17
C PRO A 161 -8.09 16.46 1.04
N LEU A 162 -7.39 15.41 1.50
CA LEU A 162 -7.93 14.45 2.44
C LEU A 162 -6.91 14.04 3.52
N ALA A 163 -7.46 13.74 4.70
CA ALA A 163 -6.78 13.03 5.75
C ALA A 163 -7.57 11.78 6.15
N VAL A 164 -6.87 10.71 6.50
CA VAL A 164 -7.44 9.62 7.27
C VAL A 164 -7.49 10.06 8.72
N TYR A 165 -8.64 9.85 9.36
CA TYR A 165 -8.90 10.22 10.74
C TYR A 165 -9.37 9.01 11.54
N ILE A 166 -8.80 8.87 12.72
CA ILE A 166 -9.16 7.84 13.69
C ILE A 166 -9.51 8.53 15.00
N GLU A 167 -10.60 8.11 15.58
CA GLU A 167 -11.07 8.58 16.87
C GLU A 167 -11.35 7.40 17.79
N THR A 168 -11.03 7.56 19.08
CA THR A 168 -11.28 6.55 20.12
C THR A 168 -11.47 7.23 21.47
N ASN A 169 -12.38 6.69 22.28
CA ASN A 169 -12.54 7.16 23.66
C ASN A 169 -11.46 6.60 24.60
N THR A 170 -10.79 5.53 24.19
CA THR A 170 -9.71 4.90 24.96
C THR A 170 -8.36 5.40 24.51
N LYS A 171 -7.62 6.08 25.39
CA LYS A 171 -6.31 6.63 25.07
C LYS A 171 -5.33 5.56 24.58
N LYS A 172 -4.78 5.78 23.40
CA LYS A 172 -3.85 4.88 22.72
C LYS A 172 -2.56 5.62 22.34
N ASN A 173 -1.48 4.89 22.18
CA ASN A 173 -0.23 5.52 21.70
C ASN A 173 -0.28 5.74 20.18
N ARG A 174 0.59 6.64 19.68
CA ARG A 174 0.68 7.00 18.27
C ARG A 174 0.88 5.78 17.35
N GLU A 175 1.75 4.85 17.74
CA GLU A 175 2.04 3.67 16.92
C GLU A 175 0.81 2.77 16.73
N GLN A 176 0.00 2.60 17.78
CA GLN A 176 -1.25 1.85 17.69
C GLN A 176 -2.23 2.51 16.73
N LEU A 177 -2.49 3.82 16.90
CA LEU A 177 -3.41 4.56 16.05
C LEU A 177 -2.93 4.58 14.59
N GLN A 178 -1.63 4.72 14.35
CA GLN A 178 -1.04 4.64 13.02
C GLN A 178 -1.22 3.25 12.38
N ARG A 179 -1.09 2.17 13.15
CA ARG A 179 -1.33 0.80 12.65
C ARG A 179 -2.79 0.60 12.29
N TYR A 180 -3.72 1.13 13.07
CA TYR A 180 -5.15 1.10 12.76
C TYR A 180 -5.45 1.89 11.47
N ALA A 181 -4.89 3.10 11.31
CA ALA A 181 -5.01 3.87 10.08
C ALA A 181 -4.55 3.06 8.86
N LYS A 182 -3.37 2.42 8.94
CA LYS A 182 -2.84 1.59 7.85
C LYS A 182 -3.74 0.38 7.55
N SER A 183 -4.30 -0.26 8.57
CA SER A 183 -5.24 -1.37 8.38
C SER A 183 -6.54 -0.91 7.69
N TYR A 184 -7.05 0.26 8.08
CA TYR A 184 -8.22 0.84 7.43
C TYR A 184 -7.94 1.21 5.96
N LEU A 185 -6.80 1.85 5.68
CA LEU A 185 -6.39 2.15 4.30
C LEU A 185 -6.20 0.89 3.44
N PHE A 186 -5.72 -0.20 4.03
CA PHE A 186 -5.67 -1.50 3.34
C PHE A 186 -7.07 -2.02 3.02
N ASN A 187 -8.03 -1.94 3.95
CA ASN A 187 -9.42 -2.34 3.69
C ASN A 187 -10.02 -1.53 2.53
N ILE A 188 -9.74 -0.23 2.46
CA ILE A 188 -10.18 0.61 1.33
C ILE A 188 -9.52 0.14 0.03
N ALA A 189 -8.21 -0.09 0.04
CA ALA A 189 -7.51 -0.55 -1.14
C ALA A 189 -8.02 -1.91 -1.61
N TYR A 190 -8.27 -2.83 -0.68
CA TYR A 190 -8.78 -4.16 -0.98
C TYR A 190 -10.19 -4.15 -1.60
N ASN A 191 -11.09 -3.33 -1.05
CA ASN A 191 -12.50 -3.34 -1.48
C ASN A 191 -12.77 -2.46 -2.71
N PHE A 192 -12.03 -1.37 -2.87
CA PHE A 192 -12.34 -0.35 -3.88
C PHE A 192 -11.25 -0.15 -4.93
N ASP A 193 -10.11 -0.86 -4.83
CA ASP A 193 -8.90 -0.59 -5.63
C ASP A 193 -8.40 0.87 -5.51
N LEU A 194 -8.68 1.51 -4.38
CA LEU A 194 -8.24 2.85 -4.07
C LEU A 194 -7.06 2.79 -3.13
N VAL A 195 -5.91 3.16 -3.63
CA VAL A 195 -4.72 3.25 -2.80
C VAL A 195 -4.55 4.68 -2.31
N PHE A 196 -4.50 4.83 -0.99
CA PHE A 196 -4.09 6.04 -0.34
C PHE A 196 -2.68 5.87 0.20
N LYS A 197 -1.80 6.78 -0.16
CA LYS A 197 -0.44 6.83 0.37
C LYS A 197 -0.39 7.86 1.48
N ALA A 198 0.04 7.48 2.68
CA ALA A 198 0.35 8.45 3.72
C ALA A 198 1.49 9.37 3.25
N VAL A 199 1.30 10.66 3.39
CA VAL A 199 2.32 11.65 3.06
C VAL A 199 3.36 11.64 4.19
N THR A 200 4.61 11.37 3.85
CA THR A 200 5.72 11.35 4.80
C THR A 200 6.72 12.49 4.57
N GLU A 201 6.73 13.03 3.36
CA GLU A 201 7.59 14.14 2.96
C GLU A 201 6.79 15.16 2.13
N ILE A 202 7.20 16.42 2.14
CA ILE A 202 6.51 17.46 1.38
C ILE A 202 6.50 17.17 -0.13
N ASP A 203 7.49 16.45 -0.63
CA ASP A 203 7.60 16.07 -2.04
C ASP A 203 6.55 15.02 -2.44
N ASP A 204 6.03 14.25 -1.48
CA ASP A 204 4.93 13.30 -1.70
C ASP A 204 3.59 13.98 -2.05
N LEU A 205 3.48 15.29 -1.82
CA LEU A 205 2.29 16.07 -2.20
C LEU A 205 2.16 16.30 -3.70
N PHE A 206 3.15 15.92 -4.49
CA PHE A 206 3.17 16.07 -5.95
C PHE A 206 3.00 14.71 -6.65
N PRO A 207 2.01 14.56 -7.52
CA PRO A 207 1.43 13.28 -7.89
C PRO A 207 2.22 12.43 -8.87
N GLN A 208 2.09 11.10 -8.75
CA GLN A 208 2.18 10.09 -9.86
C GLN A 208 1.63 8.75 -9.36
N ARG A 209 0.82 8.02 -10.07
CA ARG A 209 0.57 7.24 -11.25
C ARG A 209 -0.38 6.03 -11.00
N ASN A 210 -0.93 5.48 -12.02
CA ASN A 210 -1.94 4.46 -12.31
C ASN A 210 -2.08 3.19 -11.45
N VAL A 211 -3.32 2.87 -11.08
CA VAL A 211 -3.76 1.61 -10.45
C VAL A 211 -4.79 0.89 -11.35
N LEU A 212 -4.69 -0.43 -11.49
CA LEU A 212 -5.70 -1.25 -12.16
C LEU A 212 -6.97 -1.34 -11.28
N PRO A 213 -8.14 -0.96 -11.78
CA PRO A 213 -9.35 -0.90 -10.97
C PRO A 213 -9.96 -2.28 -10.75
N ARG A 214 -10.23 -2.60 -9.50
CA ARG A 214 -11.13 -3.65 -9.10
C ARG A 214 -11.91 -3.22 -7.87
N ARG A 215 -13.21 -3.32 -7.92
CA ARG A 215 -14.08 -3.07 -6.78
C ARG A 215 -14.62 -4.40 -6.28
N ARG A 216 -14.30 -4.80 -5.07
CA ARG A 216 -14.91 -5.96 -4.40
C ARG A 216 -16.22 -5.60 -3.72
N ILE A 217 -16.37 -4.34 -3.32
CA ILE A 217 -17.58 -3.77 -2.74
C ILE A 217 -18.12 -2.71 -3.69
N GLN A 218 -19.39 -2.78 -4.02
CA GLN A 218 -20.04 -1.80 -4.92
C GLN A 218 -20.49 -0.55 -4.16
N ASN A 219 -20.96 -0.73 -2.95
CA ASN A 219 -21.44 0.37 -2.09
C ASN A 219 -20.49 0.58 -0.92
N VAL A 220 -20.18 1.83 -0.68
CA VAL A 220 -19.34 2.28 0.42
C VAL A 220 -19.91 1.89 1.79
N SER A 221 -21.24 1.85 1.90
CA SER A 221 -21.94 1.43 3.11
C SER A 221 -21.76 -0.06 3.47
N GLU A 222 -21.20 -0.86 2.58
CA GLU A 222 -20.87 -2.26 2.83
C GLU A 222 -19.47 -2.43 3.44
N LEU A 223 -18.68 -1.34 3.48
CA LEU A 223 -17.34 -1.38 4.07
C LEU A 223 -17.45 -1.50 5.59
N MET A 224 -16.82 -2.53 6.12
CA MET A 224 -16.71 -2.74 7.56
C MET A 224 -15.41 -2.16 8.11
N ALA A 225 -15.40 -1.82 9.38
CA ALA A 225 -14.17 -1.51 10.10
C ALA A 225 -13.16 -2.67 9.98
N PRO A 226 -11.84 -2.41 9.92
CA PRO A 226 -10.86 -3.46 9.87
C PRO A 226 -10.91 -4.31 11.15
N GLN A 227 -10.96 -5.62 10.98
CA GLN A 227 -10.95 -6.59 12.07
C GLN A 227 -9.55 -7.21 12.26
N LEU A 228 -8.61 -6.87 11.39
CA LEU A 228 -7.29 -7.45 11.32
C LEU A 228 -6.20 -6.38 11.27
N LEU A 229 -5.09 -6.66 11.93
CA LEU A 229 -3.84 -5.91 11.82
C LEU A 229 -2.94 -6.60 10.80
N TYR A 230 -2.70 -5.92 9.71
CA TYR A 230 -1.84 -6.41 8.62
C TYR A 230 -0.38 -6.05 8.88
N LYS A 231 0.53 -6.91 8.44
CA LYS A 231 1.98 -6.64 8.50
C LYS A 231 2.32 -5.45 7.58
N GLU A 232 2.82 -4.36 8.15
CA GLU A 232 3.08 -3.10 7.46
C GLU A 232 3.93 -3.27 6.20
N GLN A 233 5.03 -4.01 6.31
CA GLN A 233 5.95 -4.26 5.19
C GLN A 233 5.26 -4.93 4.00
N LEU A 234 4.33 -5.85 4.24
CA LEU A 234 3.58 -6.53 3.17
C LEU A 234 2.61 -5.57 2.49
N VAL A 235 1.95 -4.72 3.28
CA VAL A 235 1.03 -3.70 2.77
C VAL A 235 1.78 -2.68 1.91
N GLU A 236 2.96 -2.26 2.31
CA GLU A 236 3.79 -1.34 1.53
C GLU A 236 4.24 -1.96 0.20
N GLN A 237 4.67 -3.23 0.21
CA GLN A 237 5.00 -3.97 -1.02
C GLN A 237 3.78 -4.12 -1.94
N TYR A 238 2.62 -4.41 -1.37
CA TYR A 238 1.37 -4.51 -2.11
C TYR A 238 1.01 -3.17 -2.76
N TYR A 239 1.13 -2.05 -2.05
CA TYR A 239 0.88 -0.72 -2.59
C TYR A 239 1.85 -0.38 -3.73
N MET A 240 3.15 -0.65 -3.55
CA MET A 240 4.14 -0.45 -4.61
C MET A 240 3.78 -1.25 -5.87
N ALA A 241 3.40 -2.52 -5.70
CA ALA A 241 2.99 -3.35 -6.83
C ALA A 241 1.72 -2.84 -7.51
N LEU A 242 0.71 -2.41 -6.75
CA LEU A 242 -0.53 -1.88 -7.31
C LEU A 242 -0.35 -0.55 -8.04
N THR A 243 0.48 0.34 -7.51
CA THR A 243 0.67 1.69 -8.05
C THR A 243 1.64 1.74 -9.23
N SER A 244 2.45 0.70 -9.43
CA SER A 244 3.32 0.63 -10.59
C SER A 244 2.53 0.48 -11.90
N GLU A 245 3.01 1.04 -12.99
CA GLU A 245 2.47 0.80 -14.34
C GLU A 245 3.10 -0.41 -15.00
N GLU A 246 4.38 -0.67 -14.68
CA GLU A 246 5.18 -1.71 -15.32
C GLU A 246 4.84 -3.10 -14.79
N PRO A 247 4.44 -4.06 -15.66
CA PRO A 247 4.14 -5.43 -15.25
C PRO A 247 5.30 -6.12 -14.53
N PHE A 248 6.53 -5.80 -14.91
CA PHE A 248 7.75 -6.28 -14.25
C PHE A 248 7.78 -5.88 -12.77
N VAL A 249 7.57 -4.61 -12.47
CA VAL A 249 7.58 -4.09 -11.08
C VAL A 249 6.42 -4.67 -10.27
N LYS A 250 5.22 -4.80 -10.89
CA LYS A 250 4.06 -5.45 -10.25
C LYS A 250 4.38 -6.89 -9.86
N PHE A 251 4.90 -7.67 -10.80
CA PHE A 251 5.20 -9.08 -10.56
C PHE A 251 6.22 -9.26 -9.42
N VAL A 252 7.33 -8.52 -9.48
CA VAL A 252 8.39 -8.61 -8.47
C VAL A 252 7.90 -8.10 -7.11
N GLY A 253 7.13 -7.02 -7.08
CA GLY A 253 6.55 -6.51 -5.83
C GLY A 253 5.62 -7.52 -5.16
N PHE A 254 4.75 -8.18 -5.92
CA PHE A 254 3.92 -9.26 -5.38
C PHE A 254 4.75 -10.49 -4.96
N TYR A 255 5.81 -10.81 -5.69
CA TYR A 255 6.70 -11.91 -5.34
C TYR A 255 7.40 -11.68 -3.99
N HIS A 256 7.85 -10.46 -3.70
CA HIS A 256 8.48 -10.12 -2.42
C HIS A 256 7.55 -10.37 -1.21
N ILE A 257 6.23 -10.26 -1.39
CA ILE A 257 5.26 -10.62 -0.34
C ILE A 257 5.32 -12.11 -0.02
N MET A 258 5.51 -12.96 -1.03
CA MET A 258 5.67 -14.41 -0.83
C MET A 258 7.01 -14.72 -0.18
N GLU A 259 8.08 -14.09 -0.66
CA GLU A 259 9.46 -14.26 -0.22
C GLU A 259 9.64 -13.92 1.27
N HIS A 260 8.87 -12.97 1.80
CA HIS A 260 8.88 -12.56 3.21
C HIS A 260 8.72 -13.75 4.18
N PHE A 261 8.03 -14.79 3.77
CA PHE A 261 7.73 -15.94 4.63
C PHE A 261 8.64 -17.15 4.42
N TYR A 262 9.59 -17.11 3.49
CA TYR A 262 10.38 -18.27 3.13
C TYR A 262 11.17 -18.86 4.29
N GLU A 263 11.80 -18.03 5.11
CA GLU A 263 12.54 -18.52 6.28
C GLU A 263 11.61 -19.12 7.33
N GLU A 264 10.48 -18.47 7.60
CA GLU A 264 9.48 -18.91 8.58
C GLU A 264 8.91 -20.28 8.19
N VAL A 265 8.39 -20.42 6.97
CA VAL A 265 7.74 -21.66 6.53
C VAL A 265 8.73 -22.82 6.42
N TYR A 266 9.96 -22.52 6.01
CA TYR A 266 11.02 -23.52 5.90
C TYR A 266 11.45 -24.04 7.26
N ASN A 267 11.63 -23.19 8.25
CA ASN A 267 11.92 -23.56 9.61
C ASN A 267 10.77 -24.38 10.24
N GLU A 268 9.52 -23.95 10.01
CA GLU A 268 8.35 -24.74 10.47
C GLU A 268 8.32 -26.15 9.87
N ASP A 269 8.66 -26.31 8.59
CA ASP A 269 8.70 -27.59 7.93
C ASP A 269 9.79 -28.49 8.51
N ILE A 270 10.98 -27.93 8.79
CA ILE A 270 12.06 -28.66 9.50
C ILE A 270 11.57 -29.09 10.89
N PHE A 271 10.97 -28.19 11.66
CA PHE A 271 10.48 -28.51 13.00
C PHE A 271 9.42 -29.62 12.99
N LYS A 272 8.44 -29.55 12.09
CA LYS A 272 7.43 -30.59 11.92
C LYS A 272 8.05 -31.94 11.55
N SER A 273 9.03 -31.94 10.65
CA SER A 273 9.75 -33.11 10.22
C SER A 273 10.55 -33.75 11.36
N VAL A 274 11.23 -32.97 12.17
CA VAL A 274 11.98 -33.39 13.36
C VAL A 274 11.03 -33.95 14.44
N GLN A 275 9.92 -33.23 14.70
CA GLN A 275 8.89 -33.70 15.65
C GLN A 275 8.32 -35.07 15.26
N HIS A 276 8.01 -35.27 13.98
CA HIS A 276 7.52 -36.56 13.48
C HIS A 276 8.52 -37.69 13.73
N ILE A 277 9.82 -37.44 13.55
CA ILE A 277 10.86 -38.45 13.87
C ILE A 277 10.90 -38.75 15.37
N ILE A 278 10.86 -37.72 16.22
CA ILE A 278 10.93 -37.85 17.68
C ILE A 278 9.70 -38.56 18.24
N GLN A 279 8.51 -38.24 17.71
CA GLN A 279 7.23 -38.82 18.15
C GLN A 279 7.02 -40.27 17.69
N HIS A 280 7.84 -40.75 16.77
CA HIS A 280 7.69 -42.14 16.31
C HIS A 280 7.94 -43.13 17.46
N PRO A 281 7.05 -44.11 17.72
CA PRO A 281 7.16 -45.06 18.85
C PRO A 281 8.49 -45.81 18.89
N GLY A 282 9.12 -46.00 17.75
CA GLY A 282 10.43 -46.65 17.63
C GLY A 282 11.62 -45.73 17.86
N PHE A 283 11.44 -44.43 18.14
CA PHE A 283 12.54 -43.47 18.38
C PHE A 283 13.08 -43.59 19.80
N SER A 284 14.40 -43.54 19.94
CA SER A 284 15.05 -43.43 21.26
C SER A 284 16.24 -42.48 21.21
N ALA A 285 16.19 -41.41 22.01
CA ALA A 285 17.28 -40.45 22.14
C ALA A 285 18.61 -41.08 22.66
N LYS A 286 18.56 -42.29 23.21
CA LYS A 286 19.74 -43.04 23.66
C LYS A 286 20.40 -43.82 22.51
N ARG A 287 19.76 -43.95 21.37
CA ARG A 287 20.29 -44.67 20.23
C ARG A 287 20.90 -43.74 19.23
N THR A 288 22.21 -43.81 19.06
CA THR A 288 22.96 -42.93 18.11
C THR A 288 22.37 -42.94 16.70
N LYS A 289 21.90 -44.09 16.21
CA LYS A 289 21.29 -44.24 14.88
C LYS A 289 20.00 -43.38 14.71
N ASP A 290 19.25 -43.15 15.76
CA ASP A 290 18.03 -42.36 15.70
C ASP A 290 18.35 -40.86 15.75
N ILE A 291 19.38 -40.46 16.49
CA ILE A 291 19.91 -39.11 16.46
C ILE A 291 20.52 -38.78 15.08
N VAL A 292 21.26 -39.73 14.49
CA VAL A 292 21.82 -39.58 13.14
C VAL A 292 20.73 -39.29 12.09
N LYS A 293 19.54 -39.92 12.20
CA LYS A 293 18.41 -39.61 11.28
C LYS A 293 18.00 -38.16 11.33
N ILE A 294 17.95 -37.54 12.54
CA ILE A 294 17.65 -36.11 12.69
C ILE A 294 18.76 -35.26 12.07
N VAL A 295 20.01 -35.60 12.38
CA VAL A 295 21.19 -34.89 11.82
C VAL A 295 21.22 -34.95 10.28
N ASP A 296 20.92 -36.12 9.73
CA ASP A 296 20.90 -36.32 8.27
C ASP A 296 19.73 -35.58 7.61
N LEU A 297 18.56 -35.54 8.26
CA LEU A 297 17.44 -34.73 7.80
C LEU A 297 17.84 -33.25 7.73
N ILE A 298 18.39 -32.69 8.82
CA ILE A 298 18.83 -31.29 8.87
C ILE A 298 19.93 -31.02 7.85
N LYS A 299 20.92 -31.93 7.75
CA LYS A 299 21.98 -31.80 6.76
C LYS A 299 21.47 -31.87 5.32
N LYS A 300 20.51 -32.77 5.04
CA LYS A 300 19.90 -32.85 3.71
C LYS A 300 19.18 -31.55 3.37
N LYS A 301 18.37 -31.03 4.28
CA LYS A 301 17.68 -29.73 4.11
C LYS A 301 18.68 -28.57 3.94
N ASN A 302 19.74 -28.52 4.77
CA ASN A 302 20.76 -27.47 4.69
C ASN A 302 21.72 -27.60 3.48
N ARG A 303 21.97 -28.81 2.94
CA ARG A 303 22.76 -28.96 1.71
C ARG A 303 22.00 -28.49 0.48
N GLN A 304 20.69 -28.70 0.43
CA GLN A 304 19.83 -28.10 -0.59
C GLN A 304 19.93 -26.58 -0.57
N ASN A 305 20.24 -25.95 0.59
CA ASN A 305 20.47 -24.51 0.71
C ASN A 305 21.85 -24.03 0.27
N LYS A 306 22.91 -24.87 0.25
CA LYS A 306 24.28 -24.41 -0.01
C LYS A 306 24.76 -24.65 -1.45
N GLU A 307 24.30 -25.69 -2.12
CA GLU A 307 24.79 -26.05 -3.46
C GLU A 307 23.87 -25.60 -4.60
N GLU A 308 22.58 -25.40 -4.34
CA GLU A 308 21.62 -24.81 -5.27
C GLU A 308 20.63 -23.94 -4.50
N PHE A 309 20.95 -22.66 -4.31
CA PHE A 309 20.03 -21.64 -3.77
C PHE A 309 18.64 -21.71 -4.43
N GLN A 310 18.57 -22.21 -5.65
CA GLN A 310 17.37 -22.35 -6.46
C GLN A 310 16.40 -23.44 -5.98
N GLY A 311 16.87 -24.55 -5.42
CA GLY A 311 15.97 -25.63 -4.95
C GLY A 311 15.26 -25.28 -3.66
N SER A 312 15.90 -24.50 -2.79
CA SER A 312 15.32 -24.06 -1.51
C SER A 312 14.27 -22.96 -1.67
N GLU A 313 14.47 -22.02 -2.59
CA GLU A 313 13.50 -20.95 -2.87
C GLU A 313 12.19 -21.51 -3.46
N LEU A 314 12.28 -22.47 -4.40
CA LEU A 314 11.11 -23.13 -4.98
C LEU A 314 10.32 -23.92 -3.92
N GLU A 315 11.02 -24.67 -3.05
CA GLU A 315 10.38 -25.39 -1.93
C GLU A 315 9.74 -24.43 -0.92
N ALA A 316 10.42 -23.34 -0.56
CA ALA A 316 9.90 -22.32 0.34
C ALA A 316 8.68 -21.61 -0.25
N LEU A 317 8.70 -21.30 -1.54
CA LEU A 317 7.53 -20.75 -2.25
C LEU A 317 6.35 -21.72 -2.21
N GLU A 318 6.58 -23.03 -2.51
CA GLU A 318 5.53 -24.03 -2.44
C GLU A 318 4.93 -24.14 -1.02
N LEU A 319 5.76 -24.15 0.02
CA LEU A 319 5.32 -24.16 1.42
C LEU A 319 4.53 -22.90 1.79
N THR A 320 4.96 -21.74 1.32
CA THR A 320 4.25 -20.46 1.53
C THR A 320 2.85 -20.51 0.90
N LEU A 321 2.76 -20.98 -0.36
CA LEU A 321 1.47 -21.14 -1.03
C LEU A 321 0.55 -22.12 -0.28
N ARG A 322 1.07 -23.24 0.18
CA ARG A 322 0.30 -24.24 0.96
C ARG A 322 -0.19 -23.68 2.29
N LYS A 323 0.60 -22.83 2.94
CA LYS A 323 0.26 -22.25 4.24
C LYS A 323 -0.83 -21.18 4.14
N PHE A 324 -0.76 -20.32 3.14
CA PHE A 324 -1.54 -19.09 3.10
C PHE A 324 -2.59 -19.01 1.98
N VAL A 325 -2.55 -19.87 0.97
CA VAL A 325 -3.43 -19.77 -0.19
C VAL A 325 -4.43 -20.89 -0.26
N ASN A 326 -5.71 -20.57 -0.26
CA ASN A 326 -6.79 -21.49 -0.54
C ASN A 326 -7.07 -21.51 -2.06
N ILE A 327 -6.80 -22.64 -2.71
CA ILE A 327 -6.98 -22.78 -4.16
C ILE A 327 -8.43 -22.54 -4.62
N SER A 328 -9.43 -22.93 -3.81
CA SER A 328 -10.84 -22.74 -4.18
C SER A 328 -11.21 -21.25 -4.17
N GLU A 329 -10.75 -20.49 -3.20
CA GLU A 329 -10.92 -19.04 -3.11
C GLU A 329 -10.18 -18.33 -4.25
N LEU A 330 -8.94 -18.74 -4.51
CA LEU A 330 -8.15 -18.22 -5.63
C LEU A 330 -8.86 -18.40 -6.98
N ILE A 331 -9.48 -19.57 -7.22
CA ILE A 331 -10.28 -19.81 -8.44
C ILE A 331 -11.46 -18.86 -8.51
N ASN A 332 -12.18 -18.65 -7.42
CA ASN A 332 -13.32 -17.75 -7.38
C ASN A 332 -12.89 -16.32 -7.70
N ASP A 333 -11.85 -15.82 -7.05
CA ASP A 333 -11.31 -14.48 -7.28
C ASP A 333 -10.86 -14.27 -8.73
N LEU A 334 -10.13 -15.24 -9.28
CA LEU A 334 -9.69 -15.21 -10.67
C LEU A 334 -10.87 -15.24 -11.65
N THR A 335 -11.90 -16.04 -11.35
CA THR A 335 -13.11 -16.14 -12.20
C THR A 335 -13.91 -14.85 -12.16
N GLU A 336 -14.02 -14.19 -11.01
CA GLU A 336 -14.64 -12.86 -10.91
C GLU A 336 -13.87 -11.80 -11.70
N PHE A 337 -12.55 -11.87 -11.73
CA PHE A 337 -11.73 -10.98 -12.54
C PHE A 337 -11.95 -11.22 -14.04
N SER A 338 -11.89 -12.47 -14.49
CA SER A 338 -12.14 -12.87 -15.86
C SER A 338 -12.50 -14.34 -15.95
N ASN A 339 -13.64 -14.64 -16.59
CA ASN A 339 -14.10 -16.03 -16.76
C ASN A 339 -13.10 -16.92 -17.52
N SER A 340 -12.26 -16.34 -18.37
CA SER A 340 -11.30 -17.09 -19.22
C SER A 340 -9.91 -17.25 -18.59
N ILE A 341 -9.59 -16.55 -17.50
CA ILE A 341 -8.22 -16.50 -17.00
C ILE A 341 -7.76 -17.82 -16.37
N VAL A 342 -8.67 -18.54 -15.72
CA VAL A 342 -8.36 -19.86 -15.14
C VAL A 342 -8.04 -20.88 -16.24
N ASP A 343 -8.74 -20.80 -17.36
CA ASP A 343 -8.49 -21.67 -18.52
C ASP A 343 -7.20 -21.27 -19.25
N TYR A 344 -6.83 -19.98 -19.23
CA TYR A 344 -5.52 -19.50 -19.69
C TYR A 344 -4.38 -20.17 -18.90
N TYR A 345 -4.40 -20.18 -17.58
CA TYR A 345 -3.35 -20.82 -16.80
C TYR A 345 -3.26 -22.33 -17.02
N LYS A 346 -4.38 -22.98 -17.33
CA LYS A 346 -4.44 -24.40 -17.66
C LYS A 346 -3.83 -24.73 -19.01
N SER A 347 -4.02 -23.87 -20.02
CA SER A 347 -3.68 -24.14 -21.41
C SER A 347 -2.38 -23.50 -21.89
N SER A 348 -1.95 -22.41 -21.22
CA SER A 348 -0.83 -21.58 -21.69
C SER A 348 0.36 -21.63 -20.76
N GLU A 349 1.51 -21.93 -21.29
CA GLU A 349 2.81 -21.73 -20.63
C GLU A 349 3.21 -20.26 -20.69
N VAL A 350 4.08 -19.82 -19.80
CA VAL A 350 4.73 -18.50 -19.94
C VAL A 350 5.93 -18.68 -20.86
N SER A 351 5.82 -18.24 -22.11
CA SER A 351 6.76 -18.59 -23.18
C SER A 351 8.18 -18.13 -22.89
N PHE A 352 8.37 -16.88 -22.44
CA PHE A 352 9.69 -16.31 -22.16
C PHE A 352 10.39 -16.92 -20.95
N SER A 353 9.63 -17.51 -20.00
CA SER A 353 10.18 -18.10 -18.77
C SER A 353 10.12 -19.62 -18.74
N LYS A 354 9.44 -20.24 -19.72
CA LYS A 354 9.06 -21.67 -19.68
C LYS A 354 8.28 -22.02 -18.39
N GLY A 355 7.46 -21.08 -17.92
CA GLY A 355 6.59 -21.30 -16.78
C GLY A 355 5.49 -22.31 -17.11
N ASP A 356 5.38 -23.36 -16.29
CA ASP A 356 4.51 -24.51 -16.55
C ASP A 356 3.01 -24.13 -16.63
N THR A 357 2.22 -24.91 -17.36
CA THR A 357 0.77 -24.86 -17.27
C THR A 357 0.28 -25.35 -15.92
N VAL A 358 -0.75 -24.69 -15.39
CA VAL A 358 -1.34 -25.02 -14.09
C VAL A 358 -2.83 -25.20 -14.19
N ASP A 359 -3.33 -26.41 -14.04
CA ASP A 359 -4.75 -26.67 -13.85
C ASP A 359 -5.13 -26.45 -12.38
N LEU A 360 -5.65 -25.27 -12.05
CA LEU A 360 -6.06 -24.92 -10.67
C LEU A 360 -7.23 -25.78 -10.19
N ARG A 361 -7.99 -26.43 -11.11
CA ARG A 361 -9.12 -27.33 -10.81
C ARG A 361 -8.71 -28.79 -10.68
N ASP A 362 -7.38 -29.12 -10.75
CA ASP A 362 -6.91 -30.51 -10.57
C ASP A 362 -7.31 -31.05 -9.17
N ALA A 363 -7.76 -32.29 -9.14
CA ALA A 363 -8.21 -32.95 -7.91
C ALA A 363 -7.08 -33.07 -6.85
N SER A 364 -5.82 -33.15 -7.30
CA SER A 364 -4.65 -33.18 -6.41
C SER A 364 -4.17 -31.76 -6.09
N LYS A 365 -4.65 -31.20 -4.99
CA LYS A 365 -4.20 -29.88 -4.52
C LYS A 365 -2.67 -29.80 -4.37
N GLU A 366 -2.04 -30.90 -3.96
CA GLU A 366 -0.60 -30.99 -3.80
C GLU A 366 0.13 -30.73 -5.12
N LYS A 367 -0.33 -31.32 -6.20
CA LYS A 367 0.17 -31.12 -7.55
C LYS A 367 -0.08 -29.69 -8.04
N VAL A 368 -1.22 -29.09 -7.66
CA VAL A 368 -1.53 -27.71 -8.00
C VAL A 368 -0.51 -26.75 -7.37
N TYR A 369 -0.25 -26.85 -6.05
CA TYR A 369 0.72 -25.98 -5.38
C TYR A 369 2.13 -26.11 -5.98
N LYS A 370 2.57 -27.34 -6.25
CA LYS A 370 3.88 -27.59 -6.86
C LYS A 370 4.02 -26.93 -8.23
N LYS A 371 3.01 -27.12 -9.10
CA LYS A 371 3.01 -26.51 -10.43
C LYS A 371 2.89 -24.99 -10.39
N LEU A 372 2.08 -24.46 -9.48
CA LEU A 372 1.90 -23.04 -9.26
C LEU A 372 3.22 -22.39 -8.81
N ALA A 373 3.89 -22.98 -7.83
CA ALA A 373 5.21 -22.54 -7.38
C ALA A 373 6.22 -22.57 -8.53
N ALA A 374 6.25 -23.64 -9.32
CA ALA A 374 7.16 -23.77 -10.46
C ALA A 374 6.92 -22.67 -11.52
N ARG A 375 5.64 -22.39 -11.86
CA ARG A 375 5.28 -21.30 -12.80
C ARG A 375 5.79 -19.95 -12.32
N ILE A 376 5.46 -19.58 -11.07
CA ILE A 376 5.85 -18.31 -10.47
C ILE A 376 7.36 -18.18 -10.38
N TYR A 377 8.04 -19.21 -9.89
CA TYR A 377 9.49 -19.23 -9.69
C TYR A 377 10.27 -19.08 -11.01
N LYS A 378 9.88 -19.84 -12.04
CA LYS A 378 10.50 -19.75 -13.38
C LYS A 378 10.31 -18.36 -13.97
N THR A 379 9.11 -17.78 -13.81
CA THR A 379 8.81 -16.44 -14.31
C THR A 379 9.65 -15.38 -13.59
N ARG A 380 9.72 -15.45 -12.26
CA ARG A 380 10.58 -14.55 -11.47
C ARG A 380 12.04 -14.63 -11.88
N ASN A 381 12.55 -15.85 -12.09
CA ASN A 381 13.94 -16.03 -12.49
C ASN A 381 14.24 -15.44 -13.87
N ALA A 382 13.32 -15.59 -14.82
CA ALA A 382 13.47 -14.97 -16.15
C ALA A 382 13.44 -13.43 -16.08
N LEU A 383 12.72 -12.86 -15.11
CA LEU A 383 12.65 -11.41 -14.89
C LEU A 383 13.94 -10.87 -14.25
N VAL A 384 14.47 -11.53 -13.21
CA VAL A 384 15.55 -10.99 -12.37
C VAL A 384 16.94 -11.36 -12.89
N HIS A 385 17.10 -12.53 -13.50
CA HIS A 385 18.39 -13.04 -13.95
C HIS A 385 18.58 -12.89 -15.46
N SER A 386 18.69 -11.65 -15.93
CA SER A 386 18.96 -11.33 -17.35
C SER A 386 20.39 -11.63 -17.80
N LYS A 387 21.30 -11.95 -16.87
CA LYS A 387 22.69 -12.32 -17.18
C LYS A 387 22.87 -13.82 -17.02
N SER A 388 22.88 -14.55 -18.12
CA SER A 388 23.32 -15.92 -18.13
C SER A 388 24.45 -16.10 -19.17
N ASN A 389 25.50 -16.81 -18.79
CA ASN A 389 26.54 -17.27 -19.74
C ASN A 389 25.84 -17.99 -20.90
N GLU A 390 26.30 -17.75 -22.13
CA GLU A 390 25.70 -18.26 -23.38
C GLU A 390 25.40 -19.77 -23.39
N SER A 391 26.11 -20.55 -22.58
CA SER A 391 25.93 -22.01 -22.49
C SER A 391 24.66 -22.45 -21.72
N ARG A 392 23.98 -21.54 -20.97
CA ARG A 392 22.75 -21.85 -20.21
C ARG A 392 21.50 -21.12 -20.73
N LEU A 393 21.63 -20.34 -21.79
CA LEU A 393 20.52 -19.59 -22.43
C LEU A 393 19.44 -20.50 -23.03
N SER A 394 19.78 -21.74 -23.42
CA SER A 394 18.83 -22.70 -24.00
C SER A 394 17.84 -23.27 -22.95
N GLU A 395 18.19 -23.23 -21.67
CA GLU A 395 17.37 -23.79 -20.58
C GLU A 395 16.62 -22.72 -19.75
N ARG A 396 17.11 -21.47 -19.74
CA ARG A 396 16.50 -20.36 -19.01
C ARG A 396 15.96 -19.31 -19.96
N GLY A 397 14.67 -18.99 -19.81
CA GLY A 397 14.07 -17.88 -20.56
C GLY A 397 14.61 -16.53 -20.11
N VAL A 398 14.55 -15.55 -21.00
CA VAL A 398 14.93 -14.15 -20.73
C VAL A 398 13.75 -13.25 -21.05
N TYR A 399 13.37 -12.41 -20.10
CA TYR A 399 12.32 -11.42 -20.29
C TYR A 399 12.78 -10.25 -21.15
N ASN A 400 11.99 -9.92 -22.17
CA ASN A 400 12.16 -8.72 -22.97
C ASN A 400 10.96 -7.79 -22.74
N PRO A 401 11.16 -6.60 -22.12
CA PRO A 401 10.06 -5.67 -21.81
C PRO A 401 9.20 -5.28 -23.02
N PHE A 402 9.82 -5.17 -24.21
CA PHE A 402 9.10 -4.78 -25.42
C PHE A 402 8.32 -5.94 -26.08
N ALA A 403 8.76 -7.17 -25.89
CA ALA A 403 8.14 -8.33 -26.53
C ALA A 403 7.19 -9.10 -25.59
N ASN A 404 7.51 -9.16 -24.29
CA ASN A 404 6.84 -10.05 -23.35
C ASN A 404 5.93 -9.33 -22.32
N SER A 405 5.81 -8.00 -22.39
CA SER A 405 5.03 -7.21 -21.42
C SER A 405 3.56 -7.63 -21.38
N GLN A 406 2.94 -7.91 -22.52
CA GLN A 406 1.54 -8.36 -22.58
C GLN A 406 1.36 -9.74 -21.95
N GLU A 407 2.28 -10.67 -22.22
CA GLU A 407 2.22 -12.01 -21.64
C GLU A 407 2.43 -11.95 -20.12
N LEU A 408 3.39 -11.13 -19.65
CA LEU A 408 3.61 -10.92 -18.22
C LEU A 408 2.39 -10.27 -17.54
N THR A 409 1.66 -9.40 -18.23
CA THR A 409 0.43 -8.78 -17.71
C THR A 409 -0.63 -9.83 -17.39
N MET A 410 -0.68 -10.95 -18.11
CA MET A 410 -1.60 -12.05 -17.82
C MET A 410 -1.27 -12.81 -16.52
N GLU A 411 -0.03 -12.70 -16.03
CA GLU A 411 0.38 -13.30 -14.75
C GLU A 411 0.04 -12.41 -13.54
N ILE A 412 -0.20 -11.12 -13.75
CA ILE A 412 -0.42 -10.16 -12.66
C ILE A 412 -1.66 -10.48 -11.81
N PRO A 413 -2.82 -10.86 -12.37
CA PRO A 413 -3.97 -11.23 -11.54
C PRO A 413 -3.68 -12.40 -10.60
N LEU A 414 -2.99 -13.43 -11.09
CA LEU A 414 -2.58 -14.58 -10.27
C LEU A 414 -1.69 -14.15 -9.09
N MET A 415 -0.65 -13.36 -9.38
CA MET A 415 0.28 -12.86 -8.38
C MET A 415 -0.42 -11.97 -7.34
N ARG A 416 -1.33 -11.12 -7.80
CA ARG A 416 -2.10 -10.23 -6.95
C ARG A 416 -2.95 -10.99 -5.93
N TYR A 417 -3.78 -11.94 -6.39
CA TYR A 417 -4.69 -12.68 -5.51
C TYR A 417 -3.97 -13.58 -4.52
N ILE A 418 -2.85 -14.19 -4.94
CA ILE A 418 -1.98 -14.93 -4.04
C ILE A 418 -1.43 -14.01 -2.95
N SER A 419 -0.94 -12.82 -3.32
CA SER A 419 -0.42 -11.84 -2.36
C SER A 419 -1.48 -11.35 -1.39
N GLU A 420 -2.69 -11.07 -1.86
CA GLU A 420 -3.83 -10.69 -1.02
C GLU A 420 -4.16 -11.79 -0.01
N SER A 421 -4.22 -13.06 -0.46
CA SER A 421 -4.43 -14.21 0.43
C SER A 421 -3.34 -14.31 1.50
N ILE A 422 -2.08 -14.10 1.15
CA ILE A 422 -0.95 -14.12 2.09
C ILE A 422 -1.07 -13.00 3.11
N ILE A 423 -1.36 -11.76 2.68
CA ILE A 423 -1.51 -10.61 3.58
C ILE A 423 -2.64 -10.87 4.59
N ILE A 424 -3.79 -11.31 4.10
CA ILE A 424 -4.98 -11.57 4.93
C ILE A 424 -4.73 -12.70 5.92
N ASN A 425 -4.22 -13.83 5.43
CA ASN A 425 -4.03 -15.05 6.25
C ASN A 425 -2.80 -14.98 7.18
N SER A 426 -1.95 -13.98 7.03
CA SER A 426 -0.82 -13.70 7.94
C SER A 426 -1.10 -12.58 8.94
N ALA A 427 -2.27 -11.95 8.86
CA ALA A 427 -2.69 -10.89 9.78
C ALA A 427 -3.03 -11.43 11.17
N SER A 428 -2.94 -10.57 12.18
CA SER A 428 -3.39 -10.86 13.54
C SER A 428 -4.73 -10.18 13.83
N PRO A 429 -5.57 -10.71 14.72
CA PRO A 429 -6.75 -9.98 15.19
C PRO A 429 -6.39 -8.60 15.75
N LEU A 430 -7.29 -7.63 15.59
CA LEU A 430 -7.20 -6.28 16.16
C LEU A 430 -7.26 -6.32 17.67
#